data_e6ce9f55c72a175649df51d945d39379
#
_entry.id   e6ce9f55c72a175649df51d945d39379
#
_cell.length_a   1.000
_cell.length_b   1.000
_cell.length_c   1.000
_cell.angle_alpha   90.00
_cell.angle_beta   90.00
_cell.angle_gamma   90.00
#
_symmetry.space_group_name_H-M   'P 1'
#
loop_
_entity.id
_entity.type
_entity.pdbx_description
1 polymer ?
#
loop_
_entity_poly.entity_id
_entity_poly.type
_entity_poly.pdbx_seq_one_letter_code
_entity_poly.pdbx_strand_id
1 'polypeptide(L)'
;MNICLFTSEEISKPLNKNDERAQHIIKVLHKTPGDTFDAGIIGGAAGIAQITEISGEGQISFSFVPKTRGKPLYPLTLIIGFPRPIQLRRLLRDVAGLGCCKVILTGTKLTEKSYLDSNVVSDGSAYKMLLDGTAQAASTHVPELIVAKSLSKAINLVKNDSEFETSLIALDNRRPKESLRSFLEKEGSAKIVAAIGSERGWTDDERDLLEKNNFTLCSMGCRILRTETAATVAASIILNSMGFLE
;
A
#
# COMPACT_ATOMS: atom_id res chain seq x y z
N MET A 1 0.88 -9.19 13.38
CA MET A 1 -0.17 -9.59 12.40
C MET A 1 -1.50 -9.59 13.15
N ASN A 2 -2.46 -8.80 12.70
CA ASN A 2 -3.77 -8.68 13.38
C ASN A 2 -4.84 -9.57 12.72
N ILE A 3 -4.62 -10.01 11.47
CA ILE A 3 -5.46 -10.97 10.77
C ILE A 3 -4.57 -11.95 10.00
N CYS A 4 -4.93 -13.24 9.98
CA CYS A 4 -4.27 -14.24 9.14
C CYS A 4 -4.91 -14.25 7.75
N LEU A 5 -4.15 -13.93 6.71
CA LEU A 5 -4.63 -13.88 5.34
C LEU A 5 -4.35 -15.19 4.61
N PHE A 6 -5.33 -15.63 3.85
CA PHE A 6 -5.35 -16.87 3.08
C PHE A 6 -5.78 -16.60 1.65
N THR A 7 -5.31 -17.38 0.70
CA THR A 7 -5.97 -17.45 -0.60
C THR A 7 -7.30 -18.21 -0.47
N SER A 8 -8.16 -18.11 -1.48
CA SER A 8 -9.43 -18.88 -1.53
C SER A 8 -9.22 -20.38 -1.46
N GLU A 9 -8.06 -20.87 -1.90
CA GLU A 9 -7.71 -22.29 -1.86
C GLU A 9 -7.12 -22.74 -0.52
N GLU A 10 -6.43 -21.86 0.18
CA GLU A 10 -5.78 -22.15 1.48
C GLU A 10 -6.75 -22.14 2.65
N ILE A 11 -7.80 -21.31 2.59
CA ILE A 11 -8.72 -21.09 3.73
C ILE A 11 -9.43 -22.37 4.22
N SER A 12 -9.49 -23.39 3.38
CA SER A 12 -10.07 -24.71 3.70
C SER A 12 -9.02 -25.78 4.03
N LYS A 13 -7.73 -25.43 4.01
CA LYS A 13 -6.63 -26.39 4.21
C LYS A 13 -5.94 -26.17 5.58
N PRO A 14 -5.45 -27.22 6.23
CA PRO A 14 -4.66 -27.06 7.44
C PRO A 14 -3.37 -26.26 7.18
N LEU A 15 -2.98 -25.44 8.15
CA LEU A 15 -1.70 -24.74 8.13
C LEU A 15 -0.55 -25.67 8.50
N ASN A 16 0.50 -25.68 7.68
CA ASN A 16 1.73 -26.42 8.02
C ASN A 16 2.44 -25.76 9.22
N LYS A 17 3.08 -26.54 10.06
CA LYS A 17 3.86 -26.06 11.22
C LYS A 17 4.93 -25.01 10.89
N ASN A 18 5.49 -25.08 9.69
CA ASN A 18 6.53 -24.14 9.22
C ASN A 18 5.95 -22.86 8.60
N ASP A 19 4.63 -22.76 8.44
CA ASP A 19 3.96 -21.56 7.96
C ASP A 19 4.11 -20.43 9.00
N GLU A 20 4.48 -19.24 8.56
CA GLU A 20 4.67 -18.07 9.43
C GLU A 20 3.37 -17.74 10.22
N ARG A 21 2.19 -18.01 9.64
CA ARG A 21 0.88 -17.85 10.30
C ARG A 21 0.69 -18.84 11.43
N ALA A 22 1.05 -20.12 11.20
CA ALA A 22 0.99 -21.16 12.24
C ALA A 22 1.94 -20.85 13.39
N GLN A 23 3.18 -20.44 13.08
CA GLN A 23 4.16 -20.01 14.08
C GLN A 23 3.63 -18.83 14.92
N HIS A 24 3.00 -17.87 14.28
CA HIS A 24 2.41 -16.71 14.96
C HIS A 24 1.26 -17.13 15.90
N ILE A 25 0.34 -17.97 15.42
CA ILE A 25 -0.80 -18.48 16.20
C ILE A 25 -0.35 -19.23 17.43
N ILE A 26 0.64 -20.14 17.29
CA ILE A 26 1.10 -20.99 18.39
C ILE A 26 2.05 -20.24 19.32
N LYS A 27 3.09 -19.59 18.77
CA LYS A 27 4.20 -19.06 19.58
C LYS A 27 4.00 -17.65 20.08
N VAL A 28 3.21 -16.83 19.36
CA VAL A 28 2.97 -15.42 19.72
C VAL A 28 1.60 -15.24 20.37
N LEU A 29 0.56 -15.83 19.81
CA LEU A 29 -0.80 -15.72 20.33
C LEU A 29 -1.12 -16.82 21.37
N HIS A 30 -0.28 -17.85 21.50
CA HIS A 30 -0.42 -18.99 22.44
C HIS A 30 -1.78 -19.67 22.34
N LYS A 31 -2.33 -19.80 21.13
CA LYS A 31 -3.66 -20.38 20.88
C LYS A 31 -3.61 -21.91 20.94
N THR A 32 -4.70 -22.50 21.39
CA THR A 32 -4.93 -23.95 21.57
C THR A 32 -6.20 -24.39 20.83
N PRO A 33 -6.47 -25.71 20.67
CA PRO A 33 -7.73 -26.18 20.11
C PRO A 33 -8.94 -25.62 20.86
N GLY A 34 -9.94 -25.14 20.10
CA GLY A 34 -11.11 -24.43 20.60
C GLY A 34 -10.99 -22.90 20.56
N ASP A 35 -9.76 -22.37 20.57
CA ASP A 35 -9.52 -20.92 20.45
C ASP A 35 -9.82 -20.38 19.05
N THR A 36 -10.02 -19.08 18.96
CA THR A 36 -10.28 -18.37 17.71
C THR A 36 -9.18 -17.38 17.37
N PHE A 37 -9.05 -17.08 16.07
CA PHE A 37 -8.19 -16.01 15.55
C PHE A 37 -8.86 -15.31 14.35
N ASP A 38 -8.50 -14.05 14.12
CA ASP A 38 -8.98 -13.31 12.98
C ASP A 38 -8.37 -13.86 11.69
N ALA A 39 -9.23 -14.16 10.73
CA ALA A 39 -8.85 -14.73 9.44
C ALA A 39 -9.57 -14.04 8.28
N GLY A 40 -8.99 -14.08 7.09
CA GLY A 40 -9.63 -13.52 5.91
C GLY A 40 -9.08 -14.07 4.60
N ILE A 41 -9.88 -13.97 3.58
CA ILE A 41 -9.52 -14.34 2.20
C ILE A 41 -8.97 -13.09 1.52
N ILE A 42 -7.80 -13.17 0.91
CA ILE A 42 -7.18 -12.07 0.17
C ILE A 42 -8.14 -11.58 -0.91
N GLY A 43 -8.46 -10.29 -0.91
CA GLY A 43 -9.42 -9.67 -1.81
C GLY A 43 -10.89 -10.01 -1.54
N GLY A 44 -11.19 -10.64 -0.39
CA GLY A 44 -12.51 -11.16 -0.07
C GLY A 44 -12.91 -10.98 1.39
N ALA A 45 -13.68 -11.95 1.89
CA ALA A 45 -14.28 -11.90 3.21
C ALA A 45 -13.25 -11.88 4.34
N ALA A 46 -13.58 -11.13 5.40
CA ALA A 46 -12.94 -11.20 6.70
C ALA A 46 -13.88 -11.89 7.72
N GLY A 47 -13.32 -12.59 8.69
CA GLY A 47 -14.10 -13.32 9.67
C GLY A 47 -13.24 -13.95 10.76
N ILE A 48 -13.76 -14.99 11.37
CA ILE A 48 -13.11 -15.68 12.47
C ILE A 48 -12.83 -17.13 12.08
N ALA A 49 -11.63 -17.59 12.36
CA ALA A 49 -11.26 -18.99 12.29
C ALA A 49 -11.21 -19.58 13.69
N GLN A 50 -11.75 -20.79 13.86
CA GLN A 50 -11.66 -21.56 15.11
C GLN A 50 -10.72 -22.74 14.89
N ILE A 51 -9.75 -22.89 15.76
CA ILE A 51 -8.82 -24.04 15.75
C ILE A 51 -9.60 -25.28 16.18
N THR A 52 -9.63 -26.28 15.28
CA THR A 52 -10.28 -27.56 15.57
C THR A 52 -9.30 -28.57 16.12
N GLU A 53 -8.03 -28.53 15.65
CA GLU A 53 -6.99 -29.46 16.07
C GLU A 53 -5.61 -28.84 15.87
N ILE A 54 -4.68 -29.20 16.74
CA ILE A 54 -3.24 -29.03 16.55
C ILE A 54 -2.62 -30.40 16.63
N SER A 55 -2.11 -30.94 15.52
CA SER A 55 -1.48 -32.27 15.49
C SER A 55 -0.21 -32.32 16.32
N GLY A 56 0.23 -33.52 16.69
CA GLY A 56 1.51 -33.72 17.42
C GLY A 56 2.74 -33.20 16.65
N GLU A 57 2.61 -33.01 15.32
CA GLU A 57 3.62 -32.39 14.47
C GLU A 57 3.48 -30.87 14.36
N GLY A 58 2.46 -30.26 14.97
CA GLY A 58 2.24 -28.80 14.97
C GLY A 58 1.50 -28.26 13.73
N GLN A 59 0.81 -29.10 12.97
CA GLN A 59 -0.10 -28.69 11.92
C GLN A 59 -1.41 -28.19 12.56
N ILE A 60 -1.98 -27.09 12.05
CA ILE A 60 -3.21 -26.48 12.58
C ILE A 60 -4.35 -26.73 11.61
N SER A 61 -5.38 -27.46 12.06
CA SER A 61 -6.68 -27.55 11.39
C SER A 61 -7.62 -26.51 12.00
N PHE A 62 -8.41 -25.84 11.17
CA PHE A 62 -9.35 -24.80 11.59
C PHE A 62 -10.59 -24.75 10.69
N SER A 63 -11.66 -24.19 11.21
CA SER A 63 -12.86 -23.83 10.44
C SER A 63 -12.95 -22.31 10.33
N PHE A 64 -13.31 -21.77 9.14
CA PHE A 64 -13.46 -20.36 8.90
C PHE A 64 -14.93 -19.96 8.74
N VAL A 65 -15.35 -18.91 9.45
CA VAL A 65 -16.68 -18.32 9.36
C VAL A 65 -16.57 -16.87 8.91
N PRO A 66 -16.94 -16.54 7.66
CA PRO A 66 -16.93 -15.17 7.18
C PRO A 66 -17.93 -14.30 7.94
N LYS A 67 -17.57 -13.06 8.25
CA LYS A 67 -18.41 -12.09 8.99
C LYS A 67 -18.69 -10.83 8.17
N THR A 68 -17.72 -10.37 7.38
CA THR A 68 -17.80 -9.15 6.58
C THR A 68 -17.21 -9.37 5.18
N ARG A 69 -17.38 -8.39 4.29
CA ARG A 69 -16.72 -8.38 2.96
C ARG A 69 -15.25 -7.89 3.02
N GLY A 70 -14.71 -7.66 4.22
CA GLY A 70 -13.42 -7.01 4.40
C GLY A 70 -13.52 -5.49 4.30
N LYS A 71 -12.45 -4.80 4.71
CA LYS A 71 -12.35 -3.33 4.60
C LYS A 71 -11.99 -2.97 3.16
N PRO A 72 -12.74 -2.09 2.48
CA PRO A 72 -12.42 -1.66 1.12
C PRO A 72 -11.11 -0.86 1.10
N LEU A 73 -10.46 -0.83 -0.06
CA LEU A 73 -9.38 0.12 -0.33
C LEU A 73 -9.97 1.50 -0.65
N TYR A 74 -9.24 2.53 -0.28
CA TYR A 74 -9.62 3.91 -0.52
C TYR A 74 -9.14 4.41 -1.90
N PRO A 75 -9.85 5.34 -2.55
CA PRO A 75 -9.57 5.77 -3.93
C PRO A 75 -8.36 6.72 -4.03
N LEU A 76 -7.23 6.30 -3.43
CA LEU A 76 -5.96 6.98 -3.47
C LEU A 76 -4.92 6.13 -4.20
N THR A 77 -4.40 6.66 -5.32
CA THR A 77 -3.27 6.08 -6.05
C THR A 77 -2.01 6.88 -5.73
N LEU A 78 -0.93 6.19 -5.39
CA LEU A 78 0.39 6.79 -5.17
C LEU A 78 1.34 6.44 -6.31
N ILE A 79 1.90 7.46 -6.98
CA ILE A 79 3.05 7.32 -7.88
C ILE A 79 4.29 7.66 -7.05
N ILE A 80 5.21 6.74 -6.90
CA ILE A 80 6.38 6.92 -6.02
C ILE A 80 7.66 6.67 -6.79
N GLY A 81 8.54 7.66 -6.83
CA GLY A 81 9.90 7.49 -7.34
C GLY A 81 10.60 6.39 -6.55
N PHE A 82 11.17 5.40 -7.25
CA PHE A 82 11.68 4.17 -6.64
C PHE A 82 12.68 4.48 -5.52
N PRO A 83 12.38 4.16 -4.26
CA PRO A 83 13.26 4.43 -3.12
C PRO A 83 14.35 3.36 -3.01
N ARG A 84 15.29 3.53 -2.10
CA ARG A 84 16.24 2.46 -1.73
C ARG A 84 15.49 1.20 -1.33
N PRO A 85 15.92 0.00 -1.75
CA PRO A 85 15.25 -1.25 -1.43
C PRO A 85 14.99 -1.47 0.07
N ILE A 86 15.91 -1.02 0.94
CA ILE A 86 15.75 -1.12 2.40
C ILE A 86 14.56 -0.28 2.93
N GLN A 87 14.23 0.85 2.28
CA GLN A 87 13.12 1.73 2.67
C GLN A 87 11.79 1.25 2.09
N LEU A 88 11.83 0.49 1.00
CA LEU A 88 10.65 0.01 0.30
C LEU A 88 9.74 -0.82 1.22
N ARG A 89 10.32 -1.66 2.08
CA ARG A 89 9.55 -2.49 3.02
C ARG A 89 8.67 -1.65 3.93
N ARG A 90 9.22 -0.60 4.54
CA ARG A 90 8.46 0.28 5.41
C ARG A 90 7.37 1.02 4.64
N LEU A 91 7.75 1.62 3.51
CA LEU A 91 6.83 2.37 2.65
C LEU A 91 5.63 1.52 2.24
N LEU A 92 5.84 0.34 1.67
CA LEU A 92 4.75 -0.51 1.18
C LEU A 92 3.84 -1.01 2.30
N ARG A 93 4.40 -1.34 3.47
CA ARG A 93 3.60 -1.71 4.65
C ARG A 93 2.74 -0.57 5.16
N ASP A 94 3.31 0.65 5.23
CA ASP A 94 2.59 1.83 5.73
C ASP A 94 1.44 2.20 4.79
N VAL A 95 1.67 2.28 3.47
CA VAL A 95 0.63 2.65 2.50
C VAL A 95 -0.45 1.58 2.36
N ALA A 96 -0.10 0.30 2.48
CA ALA A 96 -1.08 -0.78 2.54
C ALA A 96 -1.90 -0.71 3.85
N GLY A 97 -1.25 -0.42 4.96
CA GLY A 97 -1.91 -0.23 6.26
C GLY A 97 -2.90 0.93 6.26
N LEU A 98 -2.60 1.99 5.52
CA LEU A 98 -3.50 3.14 5.31
C LEU A 98 -4.65 2.84 4.33
N GLY A 99 -4.59 1.75 3.56
CA GLY A 99 -5.65 1.35 2.65
C GLY A 99 -5.64 2.05 1.29
N CYS A 100 -4.50 2.57 0.80
CA CYS A 100 -4.37 3.08 -0.55
C CYS A 100 -4.75 1.99 -1.57
N CYS A 101 -5.48 2.34 -2.65
CA CYS A 101 -5.90 1.31 -3.61
C CYS A 101 -4.79 0.86 -4.56
N LYS A 102 -3.85 1.76 -4.89
CA LYS A 102 -2.83 1.48 -5.91
C LYS A 102 -1.51 2.17 -5.58
N VAL A 103 -0.41 1.45 -5.78
CA VAL A 103 0.95 1.97 -5.70
C VAL A 103 1.65 1.73 -7.03
N ILE A 104 2.16 2.80 -7.64
CA ILE A 104 2.95 2.76 -8.87
C ILE A 104 4.39 3.18 -8.51
N LEU A 105 5.30 2.21 -8.43
CA LEU A 105 6.72 2.51 -8.29
C LEU A 105 7.28 2.90 -9.65
N THR A 106 7.96 4.05 -9.73
CA THR A 106 8.45 4.56 -11.01
C THR A 106 9.92 4.95 -10.97
N GLY A 107 10.62 4.70 -12.09
CA GLY A 107 11.91 5.31 -12.33
C GLY A 107 11.77 6.81 -12.53
N THR A 108 12.61 7.60 -11.87
CA THR A 108 12.78 9.03 -12.10
C THR A 108 14.19 9.31 -12.63
N LYS A 109 14.44 10.50 -13.17
CA LYS A 109 15.79 10.87 -13.66
C LYS A 109 16.85 10.85 -12.55
N LEU A 110 16.42 11.05 -11.29
CA LEU A 110 17.31 11.07 -10.12
C LEU A 110 17.32 9.75 -9.33
N THR A 111 16.55 8.73 -9.77
CA THR A 111 16.60 7.38 -9.18
C THR A 111 17.90 6.69 -9.60
N GLU A 112 18.56 6.03 -8.66
CA GLU A 112 19.72 5.18 -8.97
C GLU A 112 19.28 3.95 -9.75
N LYS A 113 19.96 3.65 -10.86
CA LYS A 113 19.62 2.51 -11.73
C LYS A 113 19.59 1.18 -10.99
N SER A 114 20.51 0.97 -10.06
CA SER A 114 20.58 -0.23 -9.21
C SER A 114 19.31 -0.50 -8.38
N TYR A 115 18.50 0.53 -8.10
CA TYR A 115 17.24 0.34 -7.38
C TYR A 115 16.16 -0.24 -8.29
N LEU A 116 16.12 0.19 -9.55
CA LEU A 116 15.18 -0.32 -10.56
C LEU A 116 15.50 -1.77 -10.96
N ASP A 117 16.77 -2.13 -10.92
CA ASP A 117 17.26 -3.48 -11.26
C ASP A 117 17.18 -4.44 -10.07
N SER A 118 16.71 -3.97 -8.91
CA SER A 118 16.55 -4.82 -7.73
C SER A 118 15.47 -5.88 -7.95
N ASN A 119 15.73 -7.12 -7.53
CA ASN A 119 14.80 -8.24 -7.66
C ASN A 119 13.55 -8.13 -6.75
N VAL A 120 13.47 -7.09 -5.90
CA VAL A 120 12.43 -6.94 -4.87
C VAL A 120 11.00 -7.01 -5.44
N VAL A 121 10.82 -6.60 -6.69
CA VAL A 121 9.49 -6.68 -7.33
C VAL A 121 9.32 -8.01 -8.06
N SER A 122 10.35 -8.47 -8.77
CA SER A 122 10.29 -9.69 -9.58
C SER A 122 10.25 -10.99 -8.75
N ASP A 123 10.81 -10.97 -7.54
CA ASP A 123 10.82 -12.12 -6.62
C ASP A 123 9.57 -12.20 -5.70
N GLY A 124 8.62 -11.29 -5.88
CA GLY A 124 7.39 -11.23 -5.08
C GLY A 124 7.55 -10.57 -3.69
N SER A 125 8.76 -10.16 -3.30
CA SER A 125 9.02 -9.54 -1.99
C SER A 125 8.20 -8.27 -1.78
N ALA A 126 8.04 -7.43 -2.81
CA ALA A 126 7.25 -6.20 -2.71
C ALA A 126 5.76 -6.48 -2.46
N TYR A 127 5.19 -7.50 -3.11
CA TYR A 127 3.83 -7.93 -2.83
C TYR A 127 3.69 -8.47 -1.39
N LYS A 128 4.66 -9.25 -0.91
CA LYS A 128 4.67 -9.72 0.49
C LYS A 128 4.69 -8.55 1.48
N MET A 129 5.40 -7.46 1.18
CA MET A 129 5.41 -6.25 2.01
C MET A 129 4.04 -5.58 2.09
N LEU A 130 3.31 -5.48 0.96
CA LEU A 130 1.92 -4.99 0.94
C LEU A 130 1.00 -5.91 1.73
N LEU A 131 1.12 -7.22 1.56
CA LEU A 131 0.34 -8.23 2.29
C LEU A 131 0.56 -8.13 3.80
N ASP A 132 1.81 -7.96 4.25
CA ASP A 132 2.16 -7.74 5.65
C ASP A 132 1.48 -6.49 6.23
N GLY A 133 1.49 -5.38 5.48
CA GLY A 133 0.81 -4.13 5.88
C GLY A 133 -0.70 -4.30 5.97
N THR A 134 -1.29 -4.96 4.97
CA THR A 134 -2.72 -5.29 4.93
C THR A 134 -3.12 -6.15 6.12
N ALA A 135 -2.36 -7.21 6.41
CA ALA A 135 -2.61 -8.09 7.56
C ALA A 135 -2.46 -7.34 8.90
N GLN A 136 -1.50 -6.42 9.01
CA GLN A 136 -1.33 -5.59 10.20
C GLN A 136 -2.50 -4.63 10.43
N ALA A 137 -3.10 -4.11 9.36
CA ALA A 137 -4.27 -3.23 9.40
C ALA A 137 -5.60 -3.98 9.59
N ALA A 138 -5.56 -5.29 9.79
CA ALA A 138 -6.76 -6.14 9.86
C ALA A 138 -7.68 -5.96 8.63
N SER A 139 -7.09 -5.85 7.45
CA SER A 139 -7.77 -5.77 6.15
C SER A 139 -7.50 -7.04 5.34
N THR A 140 -8.36 -7.30 4.35
CA THR A 140 -8.20 -8.40 3.40
C THR A 140 -7.87 -7.93 1.99
N HIS A 141 -8.03 -6.63 1.69
CA HIS A 141 -7.80 -6.07 0.38
C HIS A 141 -6.39 -5.49 0.30
N VAL A 142 -5.58 -6.06 -0.59
CA VAL A 142 -4.18 -5.67 -0.82
C VAL A 142 -4.12 -4.64 -1.94
N PRO A 143 -3.39 -3.53 -1.79
CA PRO A 143 -3.19 -2.56 -2.85
C PRO A 143 -2.63 -3.19 -4.13
N GLU A 144 -3.07 -2.69 -5.29
CA GLU A 144 -2.44 -3.03 -6.57
C GLU A 144 -1.02 -2.43 -6.62
N LEU A 145 -0.04 -3.24 -7.03
CA LEU A 145 1.33 -2.80 -7.23
C LEU A 145 1.71 -2.85 -8.70
N ILE A 146 2.11 -1.70 -9.24
CA ILE A 146 2.61 -1.60 -10.62
C ILE A 146 4.03 -1.02 -10.59
N VAL A 147 4.88 -1.49 -11.50
CA VAL A 147 6.21 -0.91 -11.74
C VAL A 147 6.25 -0.29 -13.12
N ALA A 148 6.45 1.02 -13.16
CA ALA A 148 6.62 1.79 -14.38
C ALA A 148 8.09 2.14 -14.60
N LYS A 149 8.61 1.88 -15.80
CA LYS A 149 10.02 2.16 -16.12
C LYS A 149 10.38 3.65 -16.10
N SER A 150 9.40 4.55 -16.18
CA SER A 150 9.61 5.99 -16.18
C SER A 150 8.37 6.74 -15.71
N LEU A 151 8.55 7.97 -15.21
CA LEU A 151 7.48 8.85 -14.79
C LEU A 151 6.42 9.05 -15.89
N SER A 152 6.82 9.21 -17.15
CA SER A 152 5.88 9.34 -18.27
C SER A 152 4.98 8.11 -18.42
N LYS A 153 5.51 6.89 -18.22
CA LYS A 153 4.70 5.67 -18.24
C LYS A 153 3.75 5.60 -17.04
N ALA A 154 4.21 5.98 -15.86
CA ALA A 154 3.35 6.04 -14.67
C ALA A 154 2.18 7.01 -14.84
N ILE A 155 2.43 8.20 -15.40
CA ILE A 155 1.40 9.19 -15.71
C ILE A 155 0.38 8.63 -16.71
N ASN A 156 0.81 7.95 -17.76
CA ASN A 156 -0.10 7.37 -18.76
C ASN A 156 -1.00 6.28 -18.15
N LEU A 157 -0.48 5.48 -17.21
CA LEU A 157 -1.28 4.47 -16.52
C LEU A 157 -2.47 5.09 -15.77
N VAL A 158 -2.24 6.17 -15.04
CA VAL A 158 -3.33 6.81 -14.26
C VAL A 158 -4.31 7.60 -15.12
N LYS A 159 -3.87 8.14 -16.26
CA LYS A 159 -4.75 8.83 -17.21
C LYS A 159 -5.72 7.87 -17.93
N ASN A 160 -5.27 6.69 -18.25
CA ASN A 160 -6.10 5.68 -18.92
C ASN A 160 -7.11 5.00 -17.97
N ASP A 161 -6.91 5.13 -16.65
CA ASP A 161 -7.73 4.52 -15.59
C ASP A 161 -8.83 5.47 -15.05
N SER A 162 -9.01 6.63 -15.67
CA SER A 162 -9.92 7.67 -15.16
C SER A 162 -11.31 7.60 -15.81
N GLU A 163 -12.20 6.76 -15.25
CA GLU A 163 -13.66 6.83 -15.49
C GLU A 163 -14.34 7.94 -14.66
N PHE A 164 -13.64 8.54 -13.69
CA PHE A 164 -14.15 9.53 -12.75
C PHE A 164 -13.25 10.77 -12.72
N GLU A 165 -13.82 11.89 -12.29
CA GLU A 165 -13.07 13.11 -11.99
C GLU A 165 -11.96 12.78 -10.98
N THR A 166 -10.70 12.95 -11.40
CA THR A 166 -9.51 12.56 -10.64
C THR A 166 -8.63 13.76 -10.44
N SER A 167 -8.35 14.11 -9.19
CA SER A 167 -7.40 15.16 -8.86
C SER A 167 -5.98 14.64 -8.91
N LEU A 168 -5.10 15.36 -9.60
CA LEU A 168 -3.70 15.00 -9.81
C LEU A 168 -2.79 15.97 -9.05
N ILE A 169 -2.06 15.47 -8.07
CA ILE A 169 -1.10 16.25 -7.29
C ILE A 169 0.30 15.64 -7.36
N ALA A 170 1.31 16.48 -7.30
CA ALA A 170 2.68 16.04 -7.14
C ALA A 170 3.35 16.82 -5.99
N LEU A 171 3.97 16.09 -5.08
CA LEU A 171 4.65 16.72 -3.95
C LEU A 171 5.98 17.30 -4.39
N ASP A 172 6.14 18.57 -4.15
CA ASP A 172 7.36 19.30 -4.43
C ASP A 172 7.63 20.38 -3.37
N ASN A 173 8.91 20.55 -3.02
CA ASN A 173 9.36 21.55 -2.07
C ASN A 173 10.18 22.69 -2.71
N ARG A 174 10.41 22.63 -4.03
CA ARG A 174 11.17 23.63 -4.78
C ARG A 174 10.32 24.61 -5.54
N ARG A 175 9.25 24.11 -6.20
CA ARG A 175 8.37 24.91 -7.07
C ARG A 175 6.88 24.61 -6.81
N PRO A 176 6.43 24.55 -5.54
CA PRO A 176 5.02 24.30 -5.27
C PRO A 176 4.17 25.50 -5.69
N LYS A 177 3.00 25.23 -6.27
CA LYS A 177 2.00 26.27 -6.57
C LYS A 177 1.22 26.66 -5.32
N GLU A 178 0.96 25.69 -4.46
CA GLU A 178 0.24 25.88 -3.21
C GLU A 178 0.58 24.79 -2.18
N SER A 179 0.04 24.90 -0.98
CA SER A 179 0.17 23.82 0.01
C SER A 179 -0.80 22.68 -0.31
N LEU A 180 -0.42 21.45 0.08
CA LEU A 180 -1.32 20.29 -0.03
C LEU A 180 -2.65 20.54 0.69
N ARG A 181 -2.62 21.18 1.85
CA ARG A 181 -3.82 21.58 2.58
C ARG A 181 -4.73 22.47 1.75
N SER A 182 -4.20 23.58 1.19
CA SER A 182 -4.96 24.53 0.38
C SER A 182 -5.57 23.89 -0.85
N PHE A 183 -4.85 22.95 -1.48
CA PHE A 183 -5.36 22.19 -2.61
C PHE A 183 -6.56 21.34 -2.18
N LEU A 184 -6.41 20.54 -1.14
CA LEU A 184 -7.45 19.61 -0.67
C LEU A 184 -8.70 20.32 -0.13
N GLU A 185 -8.57 21.53 0.44
CA GLU A 185 -9.72 22.33 0.89
C GLU A 185 -10.61 22.82 -0.28
N LYS A 186 -10.07 22.89 -1.50
CA LYS A 186 -10.81 23.29 -2.71
C LYS A 186 -11.33 22.10 -3.52
N GLU A 187 -10.74 20.93 -3.29
CA GLU A 187 -11.01 19.73 -4.07
C GLU A 187 -12.13 18.91 -3.44
N GLY A 188 -13.05 18.47 -4.30
CA GLY A 188 -14.13 17.56 -3.93
C GLY A 188 -14.08 16.22 -4.69
N SER A 189 -12.94 15.90 -5.32
CA SER A 189 -12.82 14.72 -6.17
C SER A 189 -12.95 13.42 -5.41
N ALA A 190 -13.69 12.49 -6.00
CA ALA A 190 -13.86 11.14 -5.44
C ALA A 190 -12.59 10.29 -5.53
N LYS A 191 -11.60 10.67 -6.34
CA LYS A 191 -10.34 9.94 -6.56
C LYS A 191 -9.17 10.92 -6.61
N ILE A 192 -8.07 10.56 -5.94
CA ILE A 192 -6.84 11.36 -5.94
C ILE A 192 -5.66 10.50 -6.38
N VAL A 193 -4.81 11.07 -7.23
CA VAL A 193 -3.48 10.54 -7.57
C VAL A 193 -2.43 11.48 -7.01
N ALA A 194 -1.55 10.97 -6.15
CA ALA A 194 -0.46 11.74 -5.57
C ALA A 194 0.90 11.19 -6.03
N ALA A 195 1.71 12.04 -6.65
CA ALA A 195 3.07 11.71 -7.08
C ALA A 195 4.11 12.20 -6.06
N ILE A 196 5.00 11.32 -5.65
CA ILE A 196 6.10 11.57 -4.71
C ILE A 196 7.42 11.26 -5.41
N GLY A 197 8.36 12.20 -5.40
CA GLY A 197 9.67 12.05 -6.02
C GLY A 197 10.56 10.99 -5.35
N SER A 198 11.63 10.62 -6.04
CA SER A 198 12.71 9.83 -5.44
C SER A 198 13.41 10.60 -4.30
N GLU A 199 14.40 10.01 -3.66
CA GLU A 199 15.14 10.63 -2.54
C GLU A 199 15.76 12.00 -2.88
N ARG A 200 16.02 12.26 -4.16
CA ARG A 200 16.53 13.56 -4.66
C ARG A 200 15.44 14.48 -5.23
N GLY A 201 14.15 14.08 -5.09
CA GLY A 201 13.02 14.82 -5.62
C GLY A 201 12.87 14.70 -7.14
N TRP A 202 12.31 15.74 -7.76
CA TRP A 202 12.08 15.86 -9.19
C TRP A 202 13.14 16.74 -9.87
N THR A 203 13.48 16.45 -11.11
CA THR A 203 14.17 17.41 -12.00
C THR A 203 13.18 18.47 -12.49
N ASP A 204 13.69 19.57 -13.06
CA ASP A 204 12.83 20.62 -13.63
C ASP A 204 12.02 20.08 -14.81
N ASP A 205 12.62 19.26 -15.69
CA ASP A 205 11.90 18.60 -16.79
C ASP A 205 10.77 17.66 -16.25
N GLU A 206 10.97 17.00 -15.11
CA GLU A 206 9.95 16.14 -14.51
C GLU A 206 8.81 16.95 -13.90
N ARG A 207 9.11 18.12 -13.30
CA ARG A 207 8.09 19.10 -12.85
C ARG A 207 7.26 19.59 -14.02
N ASP A 208 7.94 20.01 -15.11
CA ASP A 208 7.27 20.47 -16.34
C ASP A 208 6.40 19.36 -16.95
N LEU A 209 6.89 18.11 -16.94
CA LEU A 209 6.11 16.96 -17.39
C LEU A 209 4.86 16.73 -16.53
N LEU A 210 4.98 16.83 -15.22
CA LEU A 210 3.86 16.69 -14.29
C LEU A 210 2.82 17.80 -14.52
N GLU A 211 3.26 19.06 -14.58
CA GLU A 211 2.36 20.21 -14.82
C GLU A 211 1.67 20.14 -16.19
N LYS A 212 2.40 19.77 -17.25
CA LYS A 212 1.84 19.53 -18.60
C LYS A 212 0.76 18.43 -18.60
N ASN A 213 0.81 17.54 -17.63
CA ASN A 213 -0.16 16.47 -17.46
C ASN A 213 -1.19 16.75 -16.38
N ASN A 214 -1.39 18.03 -16.03
CA ASN A 214 -2.38 18.54 -15.08
C ASN A 214 -2.14 18.15 -13.62
N PHE A 215 -0.91 17.77 -13.25
CA PHE A 215 -0.57 17.65 -11.84
C PHE A 215 -0.34 19.03 -11.23
N THR A 216 -0.95 19.29 -10.09
CA THR A 216 -0.65 20.48 -9.29
C THR A 216 0.52 20.18 -8.36
N LEU A 217 1.57 20.98 -8.44
CA LEU A 217 2.73 20.84 -7.53
C LEU A 217 2.35 21.41 -6.16
N CYS A 218 2.37 20.57 -5.13
CA CYS A 218 1.95 20.92 -3.77
C CYS A 218 3.06 20.73 -2.75
N SER A 219 3.17 21.63 -1.76
CA SER A 219 4.08 21.48 -0.64
C SER A 219 3.41 20.89 0.59
N MET A 220 4.17 20.14 1.39
CA MET A 220 3.77 19.69 2.73
C MET A 220 4.54 20.42 3.84
N GLY A 221 4.81 21.71 3.66
CA GLY A 221 5.56 22.54 4.60
C GLY A 221 7.03 22.71 4.20
N CYS A 222 7.80 23.36 5.07
CA CYS A 222 9.18 23.78 4.77
C CYS A 222 10.26 22.72 5.03
N ARG A 223 9.91 21.58 5.62
CA ARG A 223 10.87 20.52 5.95
C ARG A 223 10.96 19.49 4.83
N ILE A 224 12.20 19.08 4.51
CA ILE A 224 12.44 17.99 3.54
C ILE A 224 12.19 16.67 4.26
N LEU A 225 11.25 15.88 3.73
CA LEU A 225 10.96 14.54 4.21
C LEU A 225 11.66 13.50 3.32
N ARG A 226 11.98 12.35 3.90
CA ARG A 226 12.40 11.18 3.11
C ARG A 226 11.22 10.65 2.31
N THR A 227 11.46 10.00 1.18
CA THR A 227 10.41 9.51 0.28
C THR A 227 9.37 8.66 0.99
N GLU A 228 9.79 7.70 1.81
CA GLU A 228 8.89 6.84 2.58
C GLU A 228 8.03 7.64 3.59
N THR A 229 8.64 8.61 4.25
CA THR A 229 7.92 9.50 5.18
C THR A 229 6.96 10.41 4.43
N ALA A 230 7.39 10.98 3.31
CA ALA A 230 6.55 11.84 2.48
C ALA A 230 5.32 11.10 1.95
N ALA A 231 5.48 9.85 1.51
CA ALA A 231 4.39 9.03 1.02
C ALA A 231 3.37 8.72 2.13
N THR A 232 3.82 8.30 3.31
CA THR A 232 2.95 7.99 4.46
C THR A 232 2.21 9.24 4.95
N VAL A 233 2.92 10.37 5.10
CA VAL A 233 2.31 11.64 5.54
C VAL A 233 1.32 12.17 4.52
N ALA A 234 1.67 12.16 3.23
CA ALA A 234 0.76 12.59 2.17
C ALA A 234 -0.49 11.74 2.12
N ALA A 235 -0.35 10.41 2.14
CA ALA A 235 -1.48 9.49 2.14
C ALA A 235 -2.40 9.76 3.34
N SER A 236 -1.84 9.95 4.54
CA SER A 236 -2.63 10.25 5.74
C SER A 236 -3.39 11.56 5.62
N ILE A 237 -2.75 12.64 5.15
CA ILE A 237 -3.40 13.96 4.98
C ILE A 237 -4.52 13.88 3.94
N ILE A 238 -4.26 13.22 2.80
CA ILE A 238 -5.23 13.07 1.72
C ILE A 238 -6.43 12.24 2.20
N LEU A 239 -6.20 11.07 2.79
CA LEU A 239 -7.28 10.20 3.26
C LEU A 239 -8.10 10.85 4.37
N ASN A 240 -7.46 11.61 5.27
CA ASN A 240 -8.17 12.40 6.27
C ASN A 240 -9.05 13.48 5.63
N SER A 241 -8.53 14.21 4.65
CA SER A 241 -9.32 15.21 3.92
C SER A 241 -10.49 14.61 3.14
N MET A 242 -10.37 13.37 2.69
CA MET A 242 -11.44 12.61 2.02
C MET A 242 -12.44 11.97 3.01
N GLY A 243 -12.26 12.11 4.33
CA GLY A 243 -13.14 11.55 5.37
C GLY A 243 -12.95 10.05 5.61
N PHE A 244 -11.80 9.46 5.25
CA PHE A 244 -11.55 8.04 5.46
C PHE A 244 -10.79 7.71 6.75
N LEU A 245 -10.26 8.70 7.46
CA LEU A 245 -9.54 8.53 8.73
C LEU A 245 -10.27 9.16 9.92
N GLU A 246 -11.57 9.18 9.88
CA GLU A 246 -12.44 9.61 11.00
C GLU A 246 -12.67 8.50 12.02
#